data_b5bcf0092ba7a65629e13517973308a6
#
_entry.id   b5bcf0092ba7a65629e13517973308a6
#
_cell.length_a   1.000
_cell.length_b   1.000
_cell.length_c   1.000
_cell.angle_alpha   90.00
_cell.angle_beta   90.00
_cell.angle_gamma   90.00
#
_symmetry.space_group_name_H-M   'P 1'
#
loop_
_entity.id
_entity.type
_entity.pdbx_description
1 polymer ?
#
loop_
_entity_poly.entity_id
_entity_poly.type
_entity_poly.pdbx_seq_one_letter_code
_entity_poly.pdbx_strand_id
1 'polypeptide(L)'
;MLFRSEMEANKGSEFFIFCEDDHEFTEHYSYKLLCDCIEQARALNADMLSGGYSWFGNAVQISDNLFWADKFNGMQFTVIFRKFYQSILDADFGENVVTDIHLSGITTNKFVIYPFISVQKEFGYSDVTSSNEKEGYVDGIFKSSMERFDILNKVRNHYFK
;
A
#
# COMPACT_ATOMS: atom_id res chain seq x y z
N MET A 1 -10.71 17.27 -6.01
CA MET A 1 -10.33 15.88 -5.72
C MET A 1 -8.85 15.75 -5.97
N LEU A 2 -8.08 15.44 -4.93
CA LEU A 2 -6.59 15.48 -4.94
C LEU A 2 -5.97 14.62 -6.06
N PHE A 3 -6.46 13.40 -6.25
CA PHE A 3 -5.96 12.49 -7.30
C PHE A 3 -6.03 13.05 -8.72
N ARG A 4 -7.08 13.80 -9.06
CA ARG A 4 -7.25 14.33 -10.42
C ARG A 4 -6.14 15.32 -10.80
N SER A 5 -5.84 16.26 -9.91
CA SER A 5 -4.78 17.27 -10.15
C SER A 5 -3.41 16.61 -10.26
N GLU A 6 -3.10 15.64 -9.40
CA GLU A 6 -1.83 14.91 -9.44
C GLU A 6 -1.67 14.07 -10.71
N MET A 7 -2.73 13.39 -11.15
CA MET A 7 -2.72 12.64 -12.40
C MET A 7 -2.55 13.53 -13.63
N GLU A 8 -3.18 14.71 -13.64
CA GLU A 8 -3.03 15.68 -14.72
C GLU A 8 -1.61 16.25 -14.79
N ALA A 9 -1.00 16.55 -13.64
CA ALA A 9 0.37 17.03 -13.56
C ALA A 9 1.40 15.97 -14.00
N ASN A 10 1.10 14.69 -13.80
CA ASN A 10 1.99 13.55 -14.03
C ASN A 10 1.67 12.74 -15.30
N LYS A 11 0.95 13.29 -16.25
CA LYS A 11 0.56 12.59 -17.51
C LYS A 11 1.73 11.98 -18.29
N GLY A 12 2.93 12.55 -18.18
CA GLY A 12 4.14 12.06 -18.85
C GLY A 12 4.89 10.98 -18.09
N SER A 13 4.59 10.77 -16.81
CA SER A 13 5.28 9.82 -15.94
C SER A 13 4.61 8.43 -16.02
N GLU A 14 5.40 7.37 -15.83
CA GLU A 14 4.87 6.00 -15.79
C GLU A 14 4.09 5.70 -14.52
N PHE A 15 4.39 6.42 -13.44
CA PHE A 15 3.73 6.36 -12.15
C PHE A 15 3.89 7.68 -11.40
N PHE A 16 3.14 7.86 -10.32
CA PHE A 16 3.44 8.81 -9.26
C PHE A 16 3.42 8.11 -7.90
N ILE A 17 4.02 8.74 -6.90
CA ILE A 17 3.99 8.27 -5.51
C ILE A 17 3.04 9.16 -4.74
N PHE A 18 2.02 8.56 -4.15
CA PHE A 18 1.14 9.19 -3.20
C PHE A 18 1.68 8.96 -1.79
N CYS A 19 1.82 10.03 -1.01
CA CYS A 19 2.19 9.97 0.40
C CYS A 19 1.18 10.75 1.22
N GLU A 20 0.72 10.18 2.32
CA GLU A 20 -0.03 10.89 3.35
C GLU A 20 0.95 11.67 4.25
N ASP A 21 0.46 12.69 4.96
CA ASP A 21 1.26 13.56 5.81
C ASP A 21 1.76 12.86 7.10
N ASP A 22 1.13 11.75 7.46
CA ASP A 22 1.49 10.89 8.59
C ASP A 22 2.39 9.70 8.19
N HIS A 23 2.82 9.62 6.94
CA HIS A 23 3.71 8.56 6.48
C HIS A 23 5.09 8.65 7.16
N GLU A 24 5.62 7.50 7.56
CA GLU A 24 6.97 7.34 8.08
C GLU A 24 7.66 6.13 7.45
N PHE A 25 8.95 6.29 7.07
CA PHE A 25 9.74 5.15 6.59
C PHE A 25 10.19 4.27 7.76
N THR A 26 10.12 2.96 7.55
CA THR A 26 10.66 1.97 8.48
C THR A 26 12.17 1.80 8.30
N GLU A 27 12.80 1.05 9.21
CA GLU A 27 14.20 0.63 9.08
C GLU A 27 14.49 -0.23 7.83
N HIS A 28 13.46 -0.83 7.24
CA HIS A 28 13.58 -1.66 6.04
C HIS A 28 13.63 -0.84 4.76
N TYR A 29 13.34 0.47 4.84
CA TYR A 29 13.41 1.32 3.64
C TYR A 29 14.84 1.42 3.10
N SER A 30 14.97 1.20 1.81
CA SER A 30 16.11 1.65 1.03
C SER A 30 15.66 2.05 -0.37
N TYR A 31 16.33 3.04 -0.95
CA TYR A 31 16.05 3.46 -2.33
C TYR A 31 16.17 2.29 -3.32
N LYS A 32 17.17 1.42 -3.11
CA LYS A 32 17.35 0.24 -3.95
C LYS A 32 16.17 -0.72 -3.87
N LEU A 33 15.71 -1.06 -2.65
CA LEU A 33 14.56 -1.96 -2.46
C LEU A 33 13.31 -1.38 -3.11
N LEU A 34 13.04 -0.09 -2.93
CA LEU A 34 11.90 0.58 -3.55
C LEU A 34 11.97 0.49 -5.08
N CYS A 35 13.11 0.83 -5.68
CA CYS A 35 13.28 0.74 -7.14
C CYS A 35 13.13 -0.69 -7.66
N ASP A 36 13.74 -1.67 -7.01
CA ASP A 36 13.63 -3.08 -7.39
C ASP A 36 12.18 -3.57 -7.33
N CYS A 37 11.43 -3.16 -6.30
CA CYS A 37 10.00 -3.50 -6.17
C CYS A 37 9.12 -2.80 -7.20
N ILE A 38 9.39 -1.53 -7.53
CA ILE A 38 8.69 -0.81 -8.61
C ILE A 38 8.89 -1.53 -9.94
N GLU A 39 10.13 -1.92 -10.28
CA GLU A 39 10.42 -2.65 -11.52
C GLU A 39 9.72 -4.03 -11.55
N GLN A 40 9.73 -4.77 -10.46
CA GLN A 40 9.01 -6.05 -10.36
C GLN A 40 7.49 -5.85 -10.51
N ALA A 41 6.91 -4.88 -9.81
CA ALA A 41 5.50 -4.57 -9.89
C ALA A 41 5.10 -4.15 -11.32
N ARG A 42 5.94 -3.33 -11.98
CA ARG A 42 5.75 -2.94 -13.40
C ARG A 42 5.76 -4.17 -14.32
N ALA A 43 6.70 -5.08 -14.14
CA ALA A 43 6.79 -6.31 -14.94
C ALA A 43 5.56 -7.22 -14.74
N LEU A 44 4.94 -7.19 -13.56
CA LEU A 44 3.70 -7.88 -13.23
C LEU A 44 2.44 -7.12 -13.65
N ASN A 45 2.61 -6.01 -14.40
CA ASN A 45 1.51 -5.15 -14.83
C ASN A 45 0.66 -4.62 -13.65
N ALA A 46 1.31 -4.18 -12.57
CA ALA A 46 0.66 -3.66 -11.38
C ALA A 46 -0.14 -2.37 -11.67
N ASP A 47 -1.22 -2.19 -10.96
CA ASP A 47 -1.97 -0.94 -10.87
C ASP A 47 -1.48 -0.10 -9.68
N MET A 48 -1.17 -0.79 -8.58
CA MET A 48 -0.71 -0.18 -7.32
C MET A 48 0.40 -1.00 -6.67
N LEU A 49 1.31 -0.29 -5.99
CA LEU A 49 2.33 -0.89 -5.13
C LEU A 49 2.42 -0.08 -3.83
N SER A 50 2.02 -0.66 -2.70
CA SER A 50 2.03 0.00 -1.39
C SER A 50 3.30 -0.30 -0.61
N GLY A 51 3.71 0.64 0.25
CA GLY A 51 4.85 0.49 1.14
C GLY A 51 4.55 -0.32 2.39
N GLY A 52 3.28 -0.50 2.73
CA GLY A 52 2.79 -1.26 3.89
C GLY A 52 1.29 -1.17 4.01
N TYR A 53 0.68 -2.12 4.72
CA TYR A 53 -0.75 -2.19 5.00
C TYR A 53 -1.04 -2.21 6.49
N SER A 54 -1.97 -1.40 6.96
CA SER A 54 -2.49 -1.49 8.34
C SER A 54 -3.36 -2.75 8.51
N TRP A 55 -4.02 -3.17 7.43
CA TRP A 55 -4.83 -4.40 7.37
C TRP A 55 -4.87 -4.94 5.93
N PHE A 56 -5.04 -6.25 5.79
CA PHE A 56 -5.32 -6.92 4.51
C PHE A 56 -6.18 -8.17 4.69
N GLY A 57 -6.86 -8.57 3.62
CA GLY A 57 -7.66 -9.80 3.56
C GLY A 57 -6.78 -11.02 3.31
N ASN A 58 -6.85 -11.59 2.11
CA ASN A 58 -5.98 -12.68 1.67
C ASN A 58 -4.72 -12.13 0.99
N ALA A 59 -3.60 -12.83 1.13
CA ALA A 59 -2.35 -12.46 0.47
C ALA A 59 -1.62 -13.69 -0.08
N VAL A 60 -0.87 -13.49 -1.17
CA VAL A 60 0.00 -14.48 -1.79
C VAL A 60 1.36 -13.86 -2.01
N GLN A 61 2.42 -14.55 -1.60
CA GLN A 61 3.77 -14.11 -1.86
C GLN A 61 4.16 -14.35 -3.33
N ILE A 62 4.54 -13.30 -4.02
CA ILE A 62 4.89 -13.32 -5.45
C ILE A 62 6.41 -13.45 -5.63
N SER A 63 7.17 -12.72 -4.85
CA SER A 63 8.64 -12.78 -4.81
C SER A 63 9.13 -12.63 -3.38
N ASP A 64 10.43 -12.56 -3.17
CA ASP A 64 11.00 -12.36 -1.84
C ASP A 64 10.58 -11.02 -1.21
N ASN A 65 10.31 -10.03 -2.07
CA ASN A 65 9.98 -8.67 -1.62
C ASN A 65 8.60 -8.17 -2.05
N LEU A 66 7.75 -9.02 -2.66
CA LEU A 66 6.39 -8.62 -3.06
C LEU A 66 5.35 -9.64 -2.62
N PHE A 67 4.26 -9.12 -2.08
CA PHE A 67 3.01 -9.84 -1.89
C PHE A 67 1.89 -9.20 -2.70
N TRP A 68 1.04 -10.04 -3.26
CA TRP A 68 -0.28 -9.65 -3.75
C TRP A 68 -1.30 -9.72 -2.60
N ALA A 69 -2.27 -8.81 -2.56
CA ALA A 69 -3.39 -8.89 -1.61
C ALA A 69 -4.73 -8.61 -2.33
N ASP A 70 -5.79 -9.29 -1.88
CA ASP A 70 -7.14 -9.11 -2.46
C ASP A 70 -7.78 -7.79 -2.03
N LYS A 71 -7.64 -7.44 -0.76
CA LYS A 71 -8.14 -6.22 -0.13
C LYS A 71 -7.12 -5.70 0.87
N PHE A 72 -7.07 -4.39 1.05
CA PHE A 72 -6.19 -3.78 2.02
C PHE A 72 -6.77 -2.47 2.57
N ASN A 73 -6.19 -2.02 3.67
CA ASN A 73 -6.33 -0.71 4.27
C ASN A 73 -4.92 -0.14 4.54
N GLY A 74 -4.72 1.14 4.26
CA GLY A 74 -3.45 1.86 4.39
C GLY A 74 -2.88 2.27 3.04
N MET A 75 -2.92 3.59 2.77
CA MET A 75 -2.37 4.21 1.56
C MET A 75 -1.27 5.23 1.87
N GLN A 76 -0.76 5.24 3.09
CA GLN A 76 0.22 6.21 3.59
C GLN A 76 1.44 6.38 2.66
N PHE A 77 1.81 5.34 1.90
CA PHE A 77 2.82 5.39 0.85
C PHE A 77 2.43 4.43 -0.28
N THR A 78 2.03 4.96 -1.43
CA THR A 78 1.55 4.13 -2.54
C THR A 78 2.04 4.65 -3.88
N VAL A 79 2.69 3.76 -4.65
CA VAL A 79 3.00 3.97 -6.07
C VAL A 79 1.76 3.64 -6.88
N ILE A 80 1.28 4.58 -7.67
CA ILE A 80 0.12 4.42 -8.57
C ILE A 80 0.60 4.47 -10.00
N PHE A 81 0.44 3.37 -10.75
CA PHE A 81 0.88 3.27 -12.13
C PHE A 81 -0.11 3.94 -13.08
N ARG A 82 0.41 4.61 -14.12
CA ARG A 82 -0.38 5.41 -15.08
C ARG A 82 -1.56 4.67 -15.70
N LYS A 83 -1.42 3.40 -15.96
CA LYS A 83 -2.50 2.59 -16.53
C LYS A 83 -3.76 2.53 -15.65
N PHE A 84 -3.62 2.76 -14.35
CA PHE A 84 -4.72 2.74 -13.38
C PHE A 84 -5.41 4.10 -13.23
N TYR A 85 -4.83 5.19 -13.75
CA TYR A 85 -5.37 6.55 -13.57
C TYR A 85 -6.82 6.67 -14.07
N GLN A 86 -7.12 6.11 -15.22
CA GLN A 86 -8.48 6.21 -15.79
C GLN A 86 -9.50 5.48 -14.90
N SER A 87 -9.16 4.30 -14.37
CA SER A 87 -10.04 3.56 -13.47
C SER A 87 -10.32 4.33 -12.17
N ILE A 88 -9.32 5.05 -11.64
CA ILE A 88 -9.49 5.92 -10.47
C ILE A 88 -10.39 7.12 -10.83
N LEU A 89 -10.20 7.74 -11.99
CA LEU A 89 -10.98 8.91 -12.42
C LEU A 89 -12.44 8.57 -12.69
N ASP A 90 -12.71 7.35 -13.16
CA ASP A 90 -14.05 6.85 -13.44
C ASP A 90 -14.77 6.28 -12.22
N ALA A 91 -14.04 6.02 -11.12
CA ALA A 91 -14.60 5.51 -9.90
C ALA A 91 -15.45 6.57 -9.16
N ASP A 92 -16.57 6.12 -8.62
CA ASP A 92 -17.45 6.97 -7.80
C ASP A 92 -16.96 6.97 -6.35
N PHE A 93 -16.34 8.07 -5.94
CA PHE A 93 -15.95 8.33 -4.56
C PHE A 93 -17.08 9.12 -3.86
N GLY A 94 -18.14 8.43 -3.44
CA GLY A 94 -19.22 9.03 -2.63
C GLY A 94 -18.71 9.57 -1.28
N GLU A 95 -19.55 10.37 -0.60
CA GLU A 95 -19.19 11.12 0.62
C GLU A 95 -18.73 10.23 1.82
N ASN A 96 -19.08 8.94 1.82
CA ASN A 96 -18.78 7.99 2.91
C ASN A 96 -17.87 6.85 2.48
N VAL A 97 -17.14 6.99 1.38
CA VAL A 97 -16.27 5.93 0.87
C VAL A 97 -14.89 6.02 1.49
N VAL A 98 -14.46 4.95 2.16
CA VAL A 98 -13.07 4.80 2.62
C VAL A 98 -12.20 4.53 1.39
N THR A 99 -11.35 5.48 1.06
CA THR A 99 -10.63 5.56 -0.22
C THR A 99 -9.80 4.32 -0.52
N ASP A 100 -9.03 3.84 0.44
CA ASP A 100 -8.14 2.68 0.30
C ASP A 100 -8.91 1.37 0.10
N ILE A 101 -9.98 1.14 0.86
CA ILE A 101 -10.86 -0.02 0.68
C ILE A 101 -11.51 0.03 -0.71
N HIS A 102 -11.95 1.21 -1.14
CA HIS A 102 -12.58 1.38 -2.45
C HIS A 102 -11.57 1.11 -3.58
N LEU A 103 -10.41 1.74 -3.53
CA LEU A 103 -9.33 1.53 -4.51
C LEU A 103 -8.88 0.06 -4.53
N SER A 104 -8.81 -0.59 -3.37
CA SER A 104 -8.50 -2.02 -3.30
C SER A 104 -9.56 -2.89 -3.99
N GLY A 105 -10.79 -2.41 -4.08
CA GLY A 105 -11.91 -3.11 -4.72
C GLY A 105 -11.95 -3.00 -6.24
N ILE A 106 -11.45 -1.91 -6.82
CA ILE A 106 -11.53 -1.65 -8.27
C ILE A 106 -10.39 -2.24 -9.09
N THR A 107 -9.38 -2.80 -8.45
CA THR A 107 -8.30 -3.52 -9.15
C THR A 107 -7.95 -4.84 -8.48
N THR A 108 -7.53 -5.81 -9.29
CA THR A 108 -6.92 -7.07 -8.84
C THR A 108 -5.39 -7.05 -8.92
N ASN A 109 -4.78 -6.02 -9.54
CA ASN A 109 -3.33 -5.95 -9.78
C ASN A 109 -2.65 -5.01 -8.79
N LYS A 110 -2.71 -5.37 -7.50
CA LYS A 110 -2.16 -4.58 -6.40
C LYS A 110 -1.21 -5.39 -5.54
N PHE A 111 -0.11 -4.76 -5.17
CA PHE A 111 0.98 -5.40 -4.46
C PHE A 111 1.42 -4.57 -3.26
N VAL A 112 2.11 -5.20 -2.32
CA VAL A 112 2.78 -4.55 -1.20
C VAL A 112 4.22 -5.00 -1.12
N ILE A 113 5.09 -4.06 -0.74
CA ILE A 113 6.51 -4.33 -0.49
C ILE A 113 6.67 -5.06 0.83
N TYR A 114 7.52 -6.08 0.83
CA TYR A 114 7.87 -6.84 2.02
C TYR A 114 9.40 -6.90 2.19
N PRO A 115 9.93 -6.68 3.40
CA PRO A 115 9.22 -6.15 4.58
C PRO A 115 8.66 -4.75 4.33
N PHE A 116 7.69 -4.30 5.12
CA PHE A 116 7.10 -2.98 4.95
C PHE A 116 8.14 -1.88 5.03
N ILE A 117 8.15 -1.01 4.04
CA ILE A 117 9.05 0.16 4.00
C ILE A 117 8.39 1.42 4.55
N SER A 118 7.08 1.40 4.76
CA SER A 118 6.31 2.54 5.24
C SER A 118 5.17 2.11 6.17
N VAL A 119 4.96 2.92 7.20
CA VAL A 119 3.87 2.83 8.18
C VAL A 119 3.27 4.22 8.39
N GLN A 120 2.16 4.31 9.11
CA GLN A 120 1.63 5.58 9.60
C GLN A 120 2.28 5.93 10.94
N LYS A 121 2.64 7.20 11.08
CA LYS A 121 3.08 7.78 12.35
C LYS A 121 1.88 8.05 13.25
N GLU A 122 2.03 7.71 14.51
CA GLU A 122 1.02 7.98 15.52
C GLU A 122 1.17 9.40 16.07
N PHE A 123 0.14 10.24 15.90
CA PHE A 123 0.12 11.62 16.42
C PHE A 123 -0.72 11.78 17.70
N GLY A 124 -1.38 10.71 18.16
CA GLY A 124 -2.27 10.75 19.34
C GLY A 124 -3.61 11.45 19.10
N TYR A 125 -3.91 11.82 17.84
CA TYR A 125 -5.22 12.30 17.41
C TYR A 125 -5.49 11.82 15.98
N SER A 126 -6.77 11.78 15.59
CA SER A 126 -7.18 11.42 14.22
C SER A 126 -8.46 12.12 13.84
N ASP A 127 -8.45 12.76 12.67
CA ASP A 127 -9.66 13.37 12.09
C ASP A 127 -10.62 12.34 11.46
N VAL A 128 -10.18 11.08 11.34
CA VAL A 128 -10.91 10.02 10.62
C VAL A 128 -11.55 9.02 11.59
N THR A 129 -10.83 8.60 12.64
CA THR A 129 -11.31 7.57 13.57
C THR A 129 -10.78 7.76 14.99
N SER A 130 -11.68 7.72 15.97
CA SER A 130 -11.32 7.80 17.41
C SER A 130 -10.47 6.61 17.89
N SER A 131 -10.37 5.52 17.15
CA SER A 131 -9.49 4.40 17.49
C SER A 131 -8.02 4.76 17.36
N ASN A 132 -7.66 5.65 16.43
CA ASN A 132 -6.29 6.12 16.23
C ASN A 132 -5.82 7.09 17.32
N GLU A 133 -6.70 7.53 18.22
CA GLU A 133 -6.35 8.36 19.39
C GLU A 133 -5.75 7.53 20.55
N LYS A 134 -5.83 6.20 20.47
CA LYS A 134 -5.27 5.32 21.50
C LYS A 134 -3.80 5.09 21.25
N GLU A 135 -2.95 5.45 22.23
CA GLU A 135 -1.51 5.23 22.19
C GLU A 135 -1.16 3.76 21.88
N GLY A 136 -0.27 3.57 20.91
CA GLY A 136 0.17 2.25 20.44
C GLY A 136 -0.83 1.51 19.53
N TYR A 137 -1.98 2.11 19.18
CA TYR A 137 -2.96 1.45 18.31
C TYR A 137 -2.48 1.37 16.87
N VAL A 138 -2.01 2.48 16.30
CA VAL A 138 -1.55 2.53 14.90
C VAL A 138 -0.32 1.65 14.72
N ASP A 139 0.67 1.75 15.59
CA ASP A 139 1.83 0.86 15.59
C ASP A 139 1.43 -0.61 15.70
N GLY A 140 0.47 -0.92 16.57
CA GLY A 140 -0.03 -2.27 16.79
C GLY A 140 -0.67 -2.90 15.57
N ILE A 141 -1.48 -2.16 14.79
CA ILE A 141 -2.12 -2.70 13.58
C ILE A 141 -1.11 -2.96 12.45
N PHE A 142 -0.13 -2.06 12.23
CA PHE A 142 0.93 -2.29 11.24
C PHE A 142 1.82 -3.47 11.65
N LYS A 143 2.21 -3.57 12.92
CA LYS A 143 2.98 -4.70 13.45
C LYS A 143 2.24 -6.02 13.26
N SER A 144 0.97 -6.08 13.63
CA SER A 144 0.15 -7.30 13.46
C SER A 144 0.00 -7.67 11.99
N SER A 145 -0.16 -6.69 11.11
CA SER A 145 -0.21 -6.90 9.66
C SER A 145 1.12 -7.48 9.15
N MET A 146 2.24 -6.92 9.56
CA MET A 146 3.58 -7.38 9.17
C MET A 146 3.86 -8.80 9.66
N GLU A 147 3.50 -9.15 10.90
CA GLU A 147 3.65 -10.49 11.46
C GLU A 147 2.91 -11.56 10.64
N ARG A 148 1.76 -11.23 10.05
CA ARG A 148 1.04 -12.13 9.14
C ARG A 148 1.80 -12.39 7.84
N PHE A 149 2.45 -11.37 7.27
CA PHE A 149 3.33 -11.54 6.11
C PHE A 149 4.58 -12.35 6.45
N ASP A 150 5.16 -12.15 7.64
CA ASP A 150 6.30 -12.95 8.14
C ASP A 150 5.96 -14.44 8.20
N ILE A 151 4.75 -14.78 8.66
CA ILE A 151 4.27 -16.16 8.69
C ILE A 151 4.20 -16.72 7.28
N LEU A 152 3.59 -15.99 6.32
CA LEU A 152 3.48 -16.43 4.93
C LEU A 152 4.86 -16.62 4.29
N ASN A 153 5.79 -15.70 4.51
CA ASN A 153 7.17 -15.81 4.03
C ASN A 153 7.90 -17.03 4.61
N LYS A 154 7.75 -17.29 5.91
CA LYS A 154 8.31 -18.49 6.55
C LYS A 154 7.74 -19.77 5.96
N VAL A 155 6.43 -19.83 5.71
CA VAL A 155 5.76 -20.99 5.09
C VAL A 155 6.31 -21.20 3.68
N ARG A 156 6.36 -20.14 2.84
CA ARG A 156 6.92 -20.25 1.48
C ARG A 156 8.36 -20.77 1.50
N ASN A 157 9.21 -20.18 2.34
CA ASN A 157 10.63 -20.56 2.44
C ASN A 157 10.86 -21.98 2.99
N HIS A 158 9.89 -22.53 3.73
CA HIS A 158 9.94 -23.91 4.20
C HIS A 158 9.59 -24.91 3.09
N TYR A 159 8.55 -24.65 2.31
CA TYR A 159 8.00 -25.61 1.35
C TYR A 159 8.46 -25.45 -0.09
N PHE A 160 8.92 -24.25 -0.49
CA PHE A 160 9.27 -23.94 -1.88
C PHE A 160 10.73 -23.49 -2.00
N LYS A 161 11.64 -24.32 -1.49
CA LYS A 161 13.10 -24.14 -1.62
C LYS A 161 13.57 -24.44 -3.03
#